data_3c64bc915a802ea8948beb7e8792c348
#
_entry.id   3c64bc915a802ea8948beb7e8792c348
#
_cell.length_a   1.000
_cell.length_b   1.000
_cell.length_c   1.000
_cell.angle_alpha   90.00
_cell.angle_beta   90.00
_cell.angle_gamma   90.00
#
_symmetry.space_group_name_H-M   'P 1'
#
loop_
_entity.id
_entity.type
_entity.pdbx_description
1 polymer ?
#
loop_
_entity_poly.entity_id
_entity_poly.type
_entity_poly.pdbx_seq_one_letter_code
_entity_poly.pdbx_strand_id
1 'polypeptide(L)'
;MRRILIAAWICILAAVVASSWMYRRSTRFDFIIGQAAARHGVDFHLVKALIYEESWFRPGIRGAAGEVGLMQITRAAAADYTKRTGFPGYRPEQLLDPALNVEIGCWYLKDSLTRYRDSPHPELFALLRYNAGETPTRNWLRLALESPPPAGAEPETHFLSLVDYPKTRTYAGRIL
;
A
#
# COMPACT_ATOMS: atom_id res chain seq x y z
N MET A 1 16.31 -28.23 -33.98
CA MET A 1 14.91 -28.36 -33.54
C MET A 1 14.78 -28.93 -32.10
N ARG A 2 15.28 -30.14 -31.77
CA ARG A 2 15.14 -30.75 -30.44
C ARG A 2 15.64 -29.87 -29.26
N ARG A 3 16.79 -29.21 -29.40
CA ARG A 3 17.34 -28.30 -28.37
C ARG A 3 16.46 -27.05 -28.14
N ILE A 4 15.85 -26.52 -29.19
CA ILE A 4 14.93 -25.37 -29.10
C ILE A 4 13.65 -25.77 -28.35
N LEU A 5 13.10 -26.94 -28.65
CA LEU A 5 11.92 -27.47 -27.97
C LEU A 5 12.20 -27.70 -26.48
N ILE A 6 13.36 -28.29 -26.14
CA ILE A 6 13.75 -28.47 -24.72
C ILE A 6 13.88 -27.13 -24.00
N ALA A 7 14.53 -26.16 -24.61
CA ALA A 7 14.65 -24.81 -24.03
C ALA A 7 13.26 -24.16 -23.80
N ALA A 8 12.36 -24.27 -24.76
CA ALA A 8 10.99 -23.77 -24.64
C ALA A 8 10.23 -24.42 -23.45
N TRP A 9 10.35 -25.74 -23.31
CA TRP A 9 9.72 -26.45 -22.18
C TRP A 9 10.30 -26.04 -20.83
N ILE A 10 11.62 -25.82 -20.73
CA ILE A 10 12.25 -25.32 -19.51
C ILE A 10 11.73 -23.93 -19.16
N CYS A 11 11.60 -23.02 -20.15
CA CYS A 11 11.07 -21.68 -19.93
C CYS A 11 9.60 -21.71 -19.46
N ILE A 12 8.77 -22.57 -20.08
CA ILE A 12 7.37 -22.74 -19.67
C ILE A 12 7.28 -23.27 -18.22
N LEU A 13 8.05 -24.30 -17.89
CA LEU A 13 8.08 -24.86 -16.55
C LEU A 13 8.53 -23.82 -15.53
N ALA A 14 9.57 -23.06 -15.82
CA ALA A 14 10.05 -21.97 -14.96
C ALA A 14 8.97 -20.90 -14.76
N ALA A 15 8.26 -20.51 -15.82
CA ALA A 15 7.16 -19.55 -15.74
C ALA A 15 6.00 -20.08 -14.87
N VAL A 16 5.62 -21.34 -15.02
CA VAL A 16 4.57 -21.98 -14.20
C VAL A 16 4.98 -22.03 -12.72
N VAL A 17 6.22 -22.42 -12.43
CA VAL A 17 6.75 -22.44 -11.05
C VAL A 17 6.78 -21.05 -10.45
N ALA A 18 7.28 -20.07 -11.18
CA ALA A 18 7.32 -18.67 -10.73
C ALA A 18 5.90 -18.10 -10.48
N SER A 19 4.96 -18.36 -11.39
CA SER A 19 3.56 -17.94 -11.24
C SER A 19 2.88 -18.62 -10.04
N SER A 20 3.10 -19.91 -9.84
CA SER A 20 2.56 -20.64 -8.70
C SER A 20 3.15 -20.15 -7.38
N TRP A 21 4.45 -19.84 -7.35
CA TRP A 21 5.11 -19.27 -6.19
C TRP A 21 4.57 -17.88 -5.87
N MET A 22 4.42 -17.02 -6.88
CA MET A 22 3.84 -15.69 -6.71
C MET A 22 2.39 -15.76 -6.23
N TYR A 23 1.57 -16.63 -6.82
CA TYR A 23 0.19 -16.85 -6.39
C TYR A 23 0.12 -17.24 -4.91
N ARG A 24 0.85 -18.29 -4.50
CA ARG A 24 0.89 -18.72 -3.10
C ARG A 24 1.36 -17.62 -2.16
N ARG A 25 2.32 -16.83 -2.59
CA ARG A 25 2.84 -15.70 -1.82
C ARG A 25 1.81 -14.60 -1.65
N SER A 26 1.11 -14.22 -2.72
CA SER A 26 0.13 -13.14 -2.72
C SER A 26 -1.19 -13.51 -2.02
N THR A 27 -1.52 -14.83 -1.93
CA THR A 27 -2.74 -15.30 -1.28
C THR A 27 -2.55 -15.77 0.16
N ARG A 28 -1.31 -15.94 0.59
CA ARG A 28 -0.97 -16.44 1.94
C ARG A 28 -1.62 -15.64 3.07
N PHE A 29 -1.82 -14.35 2.86
CA PHE A 29 -2.31 -13.41 3.87
C PHE A 29 -3.76 -12.96 3.64
N ASP A 30 -4.45 -13.50 2.61
CA ASP A 30 -5.79 -13.06 2.23
C ASP A 30 -6.79 -13.11 3.37
N PHE A 31 -6.70 -14.13 4.24
CA PHE A 31 -7.58 -14.24 5.39
C PHE A 31 -7.41 -13.08 6.38
N ILE A 32 -6.18 -12.78 6.81
CA ILE A 32 -5.93 -11.68 7.76
C ILE A 32 -6.18 -10.32 7.11
N ILE A 33 -5.88 -10.15 5.82
CA ILE A 33 -6.18 -8.94 5.06
C ILE A 33 -7.69 -8.73 5.01
N GLY A 34 -8.46 -9.76 4.64
CA GLY A 34 -9.92 -9.68 4.58
C GLY A 34 -10.56 -9.34 5.92
N GLN A 35 -10.07 -9.94 7.01
CA GLN A 35 -10.56 -9.61 8.35
C GLN A 35 -10.28 -8.16 8.76
N ALA A 36 -9.06 -7.67 8.57
CA ALA A 36 -8.69 -6.30 8.92
C ALA A 36 -9.40 -5.28 8.01
N ALA A 37 -9.43 -5.54 6.69
CA ALA A 37 -10.15 -4.71 5.73
C ALA A 37 -11.62 -4.54 6.10
N ALA A 38 -12.30 -5.65 6.43
CA ALA A 38 -13.69 -5.62 6.86
C ALA A 38 -13.90 -4.85 8.18
N ARG A 39 -13.04 -5.06 9.19
CA ARG A 39 -13.12 -4.32 10.48
C ARG A 39 -12.99 -2.82 10.31
N HIS A 40 -12.09 -2.38 9.43
CA HIS A 40 -11.83 -0.95 9.22
C HIS A 40 -12.65 -0.33 8.09
N GLY A 41 -13.42 -1.13 7.34
CA GLY A 41 -14.20 -0.66 6.19
C GLY A 41 -13.32 -0.05 5.11
N VAL A 42 -12.22 -0.76 4.75
CA VAL A 42 -11.34 -0.45 3.63
C VAL A 42 -11.44 -1.53 2.56
N ASP A 43 -11.18 -1.18 1.32
CA ASP A 43 -11.24 -2.15 0.23
C ASP A 43 -10.14 -3.19 0.33
N PHE A 44 -10.49 -4.46 0.18
CA PHE A 44 -9.55 -5.59 0.24
C PHE A 44 -8.47 -5.52 -0.82
N HIS A 45 -8.84 -5.15 -2.05
CA HIS A 45 -7.91 -5.10 -3.18
C HIS A 45 -6.94 -3.93 -3.05
N LEU A 46 -7.43 -2.79 -2.54
CA LEU A 46 -6.58 -1.64 -2.22
C LEU A 46 -5.53 -1.99 -1.15
N VAL A 47 -5.93 -2.65 -0.06
CA VAL A 47 -4.99 -3.13 0.97
C VAL A 47 -3.98 -4.11 0.39
N LYS A 48 -4.44 -5.02 -0.47
CA LYS A 48 -3.57 -6.03 -1.10
C LYS A 48 -2.55 -5.40 -2.07
N ALA A 49 -2.97 -4.43 -2.88
CA ALA A 49 -2.10 -3.67 -3.77
C ALA A 49 -1.06 -2.85 -2.98
N LEU A 50 -1.48 -2.24 -1.87
CA LEU A 50 -0.60 -1.52 -0.96
C LEU A 50 0.46 -2.46 -0.36
N ILE A 51 0.08 -3.64 0.16
CA ILE A 51 1.01 -4.65 0.69
C ILE A 51 2.00 -5.12 -0.38
N TYR A 52 1.55 -5.24 -1.63
CA TYR A 52 2.44 -5.58 -2.74
C TYR A 52 3.53 -4.51 -2.93
N GLU A 53 3.17 -3.23 -3.01
CA GLU A 53 4.12 -2.12 -3.18
C GLU A 53 5.03 -1.95 -1.95
N GLU A 54 4.51 -2.12 -0.73
CA GLU A 54 5.27 -1.92 0.51
C GLU A 54 6.28 -3.04 0.79
N SER A 55 5.91 -4.28 0.53
CA SER A 55 6.71 -5.41 1.00
C SER A 55 6.84 -6.59 0.03
N TRP A 56 6.10 -6.58 -1.08
CA TRP A 56 5.96 -7.79 -1.90
C TRP A 56 5.48 -8.99 -1.08
N PHE A 57 4.56 -8.79 -0.15
CA PHE A 57 4.07 -9.82 0.79
C PHE A 57 5.19 -10.46 1.63
N ARG A 58 6.23 -9.71 2.00
CA ARG A 58 7.33 -10.18 2.88
C ARG A 58 7.13 -9.66 4.30
N PRO A 59 6.68 -10.48 5.26
CA PRO A 59 6.36 -10.01 6.61
C PRO A 59 7.58 -9.60 7.43
N GLY A 60 8.77 -10.09 7.09
CA GLY A 60 10.01 -9.79 7.80
C GLY A 60 10.81 -8.61 7.27
N ILE A 61 10.28 -7.85 6.28
CA ILE A 61 11.04 -6.74 5.69
C ILE A 61 11.11 -5.55 6.64
N ARG A 62 12.26 -4.86 6.59
CA ARG A 62 12.49 -3.59 7.30
C ARG A 62 12.88 -2.53 6.29
N GLY A 63 12.23 -1.38 6.33
CA GLY A 63 12.54 -0.21 5.52
C GLY A 63 13.73 0.59 6.08
N ALA A 64 14.25 1.51 5.27
CA ALA A 64 15.42 2.31 5.60
C ALA A 64 15.17 3.32 6.75
N ALA A 65 13.94 3.81 6.91
CA ALA A 65 13.53 4.71 7.99
C ALA A 65 12.96 3.96 9.21
N GLY A 66 13.09 2.61 9.23
CA GLY A 66 12.66 1.76 10.34
C GLY A 66 11.24 1.26 10.24
N GLU A 67 10.64 1.34 9.08
CA GLU A 67 9.34 0.72 8.75
C GLU A 67 9.46 -0.80 8.80
N VAL A 68 8.37 -1.48 9.17
CA VAL A 68 8.38 -2.92 9.41
C VAL A 68 7.17 -3.61 8.81
N GLY A 69 7.38 -4.79 8.24
CA GLY A 69 6.36 -5.78 7.95
C GLY A 69 5.63 -5.58 6.63
N LEU A 70 4.47 -6.22 6.50
CA LEU A 70 3.68 -6.28 5.27
C LEU A 70 3.28 -4.90 4.75
N MET A 71 2.83 -4.01 5.64
CA MET A 71 2.35 -2.67 5.33
C MET A 71 3.35 -1.57 5.72
N GLN A 72 4.61 -1.92 5.99
CA GLN A 72 5.72 -1.01 6.32
C GLN A 72 5.33 0.02 7.40
N ILE A 73 4.86 -0.50 8.53
CA ILE A 73 4.39 0.34 9.64
C ILE A 73 5.58 0.99 10.36
N THR A 74 5.53 2.31 10.51
CA THR A 74 6.49 3.07 11.32
C THR A 74 6.15 2.96 12.80
N ARG A 75 7.13 3.16 13.66
CA ARG A 75 6.92 3.25 15.12
C ARG A 75 5.94 4.36 15.50
N ALA A 76 5.97 5.48 14.76
CA ALA A 76 5.07 6.61 15.00
C ALA A 76 3.61 6.23 14.66
N ALA A 77 3.36 5.57 13.53
CA ALA A 77 2.02 5.10 13.16
C ALA A 77 1.47 4.10 14.18
N ALA A 78 2.30 3.15 14.64
CA ALA A 78 1.91 2.17 15.65
C ALA A 78 1.64 2.82 17.02
N ALA A 79 2.42 3.83 17.42
CA ALA A 79 2.17 4.59 18.65
C ALA A 79 0.88 5.40 18.58
N ASP A 80 0.58 6.00 17.42
CA ASP A 80 -0.69 6.72 17.20
C ASP A 80 -1.89 5.75 17.24
N TYR A 81 -1.76 4.57 16.64
CA TYR A 81 -2.78 3.51 16.75
C TYR A 81 -3.06 3.15 18.21
N THR A 82 -2.03 2.84 19.01
CA THR A 82 -2.23 2.48 20.43
C THR A 82 -2.86 3.59 21.23
N LYS A 83 -2.43 4.82 21.01
CA LYS A 83 -2.99 6.01 21.70
C LYS A 83 -4.46 6.25 21.37
N ARG A 84 -4.85 6.10 20.11
CA ARG A 84 -6.20 6.46 19.64
C ARG A 84 -7.23 5.32 19.78
N THR A 85 -6.76 4.08 19.79
CA THR A 85 -7.65 2.90 19.91
C THR A 85 -7.74 2.34 21.32
N GLY A 86 -6.87 2.78 22.24
CA GLY A 86 -6.76 2.18 23.57
C GLY A 86 -6.10 0.79 23.55
N PHE A 87 -5.50 0.40 22.45
CA PHE A 87 -4.78 -0.88 22.36
C PHE A 87 -3.65 -0.92 23.41
N PRO A 88 -3.49 -2.03 24.18
CA PRO A 88 -2.60 -2.08 25.34
C PRO A 88 -1.13 -2.12 24.95
N GLY A 89 -0.62 -1.17 24.29
CA GLY A 89 0.80 -1.07 23.93
C GLY A 89 1.32 -2.25 23.10
N TYR A 90 2.37 -2.03 22.36
CA TYR A 90 3.04 -3.08 21.59
C TYR A 90 4.56 -3.01 21.83
N ARG A 91 5.25 -4.13 21.67
CA ARG A 91 6.70 -4.16 21.54
C ARG A 91 7.08 -4.03 20.07
N PRO A 92 8.16 -3.31 19.72
CA PRO A 92 8.56 -3.10 18.32
C PRO A 92 8.65 -4.39 17.49
N GLU A 93 9.03 -5.51 18.11
CA GLU A 93 9.15 -6.82 17.46
C GLU A 93 7.78 -7.38 17.00
N GLN A 94 6.71 -7.02 17.69
CA GLN A 94 5.35 -7.46 17.36
C GLN A 94 4.85 -6.85 16.04
N LEU A 95 5.47 -5.77 15.53
CA LEU A 95 5.18 -5.26 14.19
C LEU A 95 5.60 -6.22 13.06
N LEU A 96 6.39 -7.26 13.38
CA LEU A 96 6.69 -8.35 12.45
C LEU A 96 5.59 -9.40 12.40
N ASP A 97 4.65 -9.40 13.36
CA ASP A 97 3.45 -10.22 13.29
C ASP A 97 2.54 -9.73 12.15
N PRO A 98 2.24 -10.58 11.15
CA PRO A 98 1.46 -10.17 9.99
C PRO A 98 0.06 -9.65 10.34
N ALA A 99 -0.62 -10.25 11.33
CA ALA A 99 -1.98 -9.87 11.68
C ALA A 99 -2.02 -8.49 12.34
N LEU A 100 -1.13 -8.23 13.30
CA LEU A 100 -1.03 -6.91 13.95
C LEU A 100 -0.57 -5.85 12.95
N ASN A 101 0.37 -6.18 12.06
CA ASN A 101 0.88 -5.25 11.05
C ASN A 101 -0.22 -4.79 10.09
N VAL A 102 -1.01 -5.75 9.57
CA VAL A 102 -2.13 -5.46 8.66
C VAL A 102 -3.26 -4.73 9.40
N GLU A 103 -3.52 -5.06 10.67
CA GLU A 103 -4.50 -4.35 11.51
C GLU A 103 -4.19 -2.86 11.63
N ILE A 104 -2.95 -2.53 12.02
CA ILE A 104 -2.49 -1.14 12.16
C ILE A 104 -2.49 -0.43 10.80
N GLY A 105 -2.04 -1.12 9.74
CA GLY A 105 -2.01 -0.58 8.39
C GLY A 105 -3.39 -0.23 7.83
N CYS A 106 -4.37 -1.13 8.01
CA CYS A 106 -5.76 -0.88 7.62
C CYS A 106 -6.38 0.28 8.40
N TRP A 107 -6.12 0.36 9.71
CA TRP A 107 -6.55 1.49 10.53
C TRP A 107 -5.97 2.82 10.02
N TYR A 108 -4.68 2.87 9.73
CA TYR A 108 -4.01 4.08 9.22
C TYR A 108 -4.49 4.47 7.83
N LEU A 109 -4.72 3.47 6.95
CA LEU A 109 -5.32 3.69 5.63
C LEU A 109 -6.75 4.26 5.76
N LYS A 110 -7.56 3.69 6.66
CA LYS A 110 -8.91 4.22 6.94
C LYS A 110 -8.89 5.65 7.46
N ASP A 111 -7.98 5.97 8.39
CA ASP A 111 -7.80 7.33 8.88
C ASP A 111 -7.43 8.27 7.71
N SER A 112 -6.58 7.83 6.79
CA SER A 112 -6.19 8.60 5.60
C SER A 112 -7.37 8.81 4.65
N LEU A 113 -8.12 7.76 4.32
CA LEU A 113 -9.32 7.84 3.46
C LEU A 113 -10.39 8.77 4.07
N THR A 114 -10.59 8.68 5.38
CA THR A 114 -11.56 9.54 6.08
C THR A 114 -11.14 11.01 6.06
N ARG A 115 -9.85 11.28 6.24
CA ARG A 115 -9.28 12.63 6.23
C ARG A 115 -9.39 13.30 4.86
N TYR A 116 -9.22 12.54 3.80
CA TYR A 116 -9.23 13.05 2.41
C TYR A 116 -10.52 12.73 1.65
N ARG A 117 -11.59 12.30 2.34
CA ARG A 117 -12.88 11.89 1.71
C ARG A 117 -13.50 12.98 0.83
N ASP A 118 -13.29 14.25 1.17
CA ASP A 118 -13.85 15.40 0.47
C ASP A 118 -12.85 16.00 -0.57
N SER A 119 -11.72 15.31 -0.80
CA SER A 119 -10.75 15.69 -1.82
C SER A 119 -11.21 15.30 -3.23
N PRO A 120 -10.63 15.88 -4.29
CA PRO A 120 -10.99 15.53 -5.67
C PRO A 120 -10.73 14.06 -6.04
N HIS A 121 -9.87 13.36 -5.30
CA HIS A 121 -9.56 11.95 -5.48
C HIS A 121 -9.16 11.31 -4.15
N PRO A 122 -10.13 10.86 -3.31
CA PRO A 122 -9.89 10.41 -1.94
C PRO A 122 -8.83 9.31 -1.79
N GLU A 123 -8.86 8.29 -2.65
CA GLU A 123 -7.91 7.17 -2.60
C GLU A 123 -6.50 7.63 -2.92
N LEU A 124 -6.31 8.45 -3.96
CA LEU A 124 -5.01 9.01 -4.30
C LEU A 124 -4.41 9.78 -3.12
N PHE A 125 -5.16 10.73 -2.56
CA PHE A 125 -4.64 11.54 -1.45
C PHE A 125 -4.41 10.73 -0.17
N ALA A 126 -5.19 9.67 0.06
CA ALA A 126 -4.94 8.73 1.15
C ALA A 126 -3.63 7.95 0.94
N LEU A 127 -3.34 7.50 -0.26
CA LEU A 127 -2.08 6.82 -0.61
C LEU A 127 -0.88 7.76 -0.55
N LEU A 128 -1.02 8.99 -1.03
CA LEU A 128 0.02 10.02 -0.90
C LEU A 128 0.37 10.28 0.56
N ARG A 129 -0.65 10.41 1.44
CA ARG A 129 -0.44 10.55 2.88
C ARG A 129 0.22 9.32 3.49
N TYR A 130 -0.20 8.14 3.08
CA TYR A 130 0.36 6.88 3.58
C TYR A 130 1.87 6.82 3.33
N ASN A 131 2.31 7.15 2.12
CA ASN A 131 3.71 7.05 1.70
C ASN A 131 4.56 8.25 2.10
N ALA A 132 4.07 9.49 1.91
CA ALA A 132 4.86 10.72 2.10
C ALA A 132 4.50 11.49 3.38
N GLY A 133 3.42 11.12 4.05
CA GLY A 133 2.95 11.79 5.26
C GLY A 133 2.05 12.99 4.99
N GLU A 134 1.59 13.59 6.07
CA GLU A 134 0.54 14.62 6.06
C GLU A 134 0.97 15.92 5.36
N THR A 135 2.16 16.43 5.68
CA THR A 135 2.56 17.78 5.25
C THR A 135 2.68 17.91 3.72
N PRO A 136 3.43 17.05 3.00
CA PRO A 136 3.50 17.14 1.54
C PRO A 136 2.13 16.88 0.89
N THR A 137 1.34 15.94 1.42
CA THR A 137 0.02 15.62 0.87
C THR A 137 -0.94 16.82 0.93
N ARG A 138 -0.92 17.60 2.01
CA ARG A 138 -1.74 18.83 2.08
C ARG A 138 -1.31 19.88 1.05
N ASN A 139 -0.01 19.98 0.76
CA ASN A 139 0.46 20.87 -0.29
C ASN A 139 -0.04 20.44 -1.68
N TRP A 140 0.02 19.15 -1.99
CA TRP A 140 -0.50 18.63 -3.25
C TRP A 140 -2.02 18.75 -3.36
N LEU A 141 -2.77 18.56 -2.25
CA LEU A 141 -4.20 18.80 -2.25
C LEU A 141 -4.53 20.28 -2.56
N ARG A 142 -3.78 21.23 -1.95
CA ARG A 142 -3.96 22.64 -2.26
C ARG A 142 -3.73 22.93 -3.75
N LEU A 143 -2.64 22.41 -4.33
CA LEU A 143 -2.36 22.52 -5.76
C LEU A 143 -3.47 21.92 -6.63
N ALA A 144 -4.00 20.75 -6.24
CA ALA A 144 -5.08 20.07 -6.96
C ALA A 144 -6.39 20.89 -6.95
N LEU A 145 -6.68 21.58 -5.85
CA LEU A 145 -7.86 22.45 -5.75
C LEU A 145 -7.69 23.76 -6.54
N GLU A 146 -6.45 24.27 -6.64
CA GLU A 146 -6.11 25.46 -7.42
C GLU A 146 -6.02 25.18 -8.94
N SER A 147 -5.76 23.91 -9.31
CA SER A 147 -5.53 23.48 -10.68
C SER A 147 -6.39 22.23 -11.00
N PRO A 148 -7.70 22.39 -11.22
CA PRO A 148 -8.55 21.26 -11.58
C PRO A 148 -8.13 20.67 -12.93
N PRO A 149 -8.40 19.38 -13.19
CA PRO A 149 -8.05 18.74 -14.44
C PRO A 149 -8.73 19.44 -15.64
N PRO A 150 -8.02 19.64 -16.75
CA PRO A 150 -8.61 20.17 -17.97
C PRO A 150 -9.74 19.27 -18.49
N ALA A 151 -10.67 19.85 -19.25
CA ALA A 151 -11.75 19.09 -19.85
C ALA A 151 -11.20 17.93 -20.71
N GLY A 152 -11.65 16.71 -20.42
CA GLY A 152 -11.23 15.49 -21.12
C GLY A 152 -9.91 14.87 -20.62
N ALA A 153 -9.25 15.45 -19.62
CA ALA A 153 -8.12 14.80 -18.96
C ALA A 153 -8.59 13.79 -17.91
N GLU A 154 -7.85 12.69 -17.77
CA GLU A 154 -8.06 11.75 -16.68
C GLU A 154 -7.64 12.39 -15.36
N PRO A 155 -8.56 12.53 -14.37
CA PRO A 155 -8.28 13.25 -13.13
C PRO A 155 -7.09 12.70 -12.36
N GLU A 156 -6.97 11.37 -12.28
CA GLU A 156 -5.88 10.69 -11.58
C GLU A 156 -4.51 11.07 -12.18
N THR A 157 -4.38 10.97 -13.50
CA THR A 157 -3.13 11.32 -14.20
C THR A 157 -2.77 12.79 -13.98
N HIS A 158 -3.76 13.68 -14.00
CA HIS A 158 -3.55 15.09 -13.73
C HIS A 158 -3.03 15.32 -12.30
N PHE A 159 -3.73 14.78 -11.29
CA PHE A 159 -3.34 14.98 -9.90
C PHE A 159 -1.98 14.33 -9.57
N LEU A 160 -1.68 13.15 -10.14
CA LEU A 160 -0.35 12.55 -10.02
C LEU A 160 0.75 13.46 -10.60
N SER A 161 0.48 14.21 -11.65
CA SER A 161 1.46 15.14 -12.24
C SER A 161 1.87 16.28 -11.30
N LEU A 162 1.01 16.64 -10.34
CA LEU A 162 1.26 17.66 -9.33
C LEU A 162 2.17 17.19 -8.17
N VAL A 163 2.38 15.87 -8.07
CA VAL A 163 3.23 15.27 -7.01
C VAL A 163 4.69 15.39 -7.40
N ASP A 164 5.41 16.28 -6.74
CA ASP A 164 6.83 16.58 -7.01
C ASP A 164 7.81 15.55 -6.41
N TYR A 165 7.31 14.55 -5.66
CA TYR A 165 8.08 13.41 -5.17
C TYR A 165 7.97 12.22 -6.14
N PRO A 166 8.98 11.95 -7.02
CA PRO A 166 8.86 10.93 -8.08
C PRO A 166 8.57 9.53 -7.56
N LYS A 167 9.15 9.16 -6.41
CA LYS A 167 8.91 7.84 -5.79
C LYS A 167 7.48 7.71 -5.30
N THR A 168 6.94 8.72 -4.62
CA THR A 168 5.57 8.74 -4.12
C THR A 168 4.55 8.76 -5.26
N ARG A 169 4.81 9.53 -6.31
CA ARG A 169 3.99 9.54 -7.53
C ARG A 169 3.91 8.16 -8.17
N THR A 170 5.07 7.51 -8.37
CA THR A 170 5.13 6.16 -8.94
C THR A 170 4.44 5.14 -8.03
N TYR A 171 4.63 5.25 -6.72
CA TYR A 171 3.98 4.39 -5.72
C TYR A 171 2.45 4.47 -5.81
N ALA A 172 1.88 5.67 -5.76
CA ALA A 172 0.44 5.85 -5.82
C ALA A 172 -0.16 5.37 -7.16
N GLY A 173 0.48 5.72 -8.28
CA GLY A 173 0.02 5.31 -9.62
C GLY A 173 0.20 3.82 -9.95
N ARG A 174 0.87 3.04 -9.10
CA ARG A 174 0.91 1.57 -9.24
C ARG A 174 -0.15 0.87 -8.42
N ILE A 175 -0.67 1.53 -7.41
CA ILE A 175 -1.68 0.98 -6.51
C ILE A 175 -3.08 1.22 -7.08
N LEU A 176 -3.30 2.40 -7.69
CA LEU A 176 -4.56 2.76 -8.36
C LEU A 176 -4.70 2.08 -9.71
#